data_a2ea73464c445dc3fe31206ab3756d78
#
_entry.id   a2ea73464c445dc3fe31206ab3756d78
#
_cell.length_a   1.000
_cell.length_b   1.000
_cell.length_c   1.000
_cell.angle_alpha   90.00
_cell.angle_beta   90.00
_cell.angle_gamma   90.00
#
_symmetry.space_group_name_H-M   'P 1'
#
loop_
_entity.id
_entity.type
_entity.pdbx_description
1 polymer ?
#
loop_
_entity_poly.entity_id
_entity_poly.type
_entity_poly.pdbx_seq_one_letter_code
_entity_poly.pdbx_strand_id
1 'polypeptide(L)'
;MLKKIRSLVYQHAIPATFIIFVLLEVILSGLGKLFSLLPKHLLIQYLCEIILIILPVALVFLFGFSRTFKKGHFFRGLLYCLPLIVVQVIALIIFFAGNLGNPEANWKPWYLIIFELFTIIGVGIREECIYRATLQNIVAKKHAKSVKGIWITVIIGAVIFGLCHVSNIFFDVAWQGVIKQVISATFVGVLFGAVYLRSGSIWALILVHTLTDVAGLARSIFLNVKDVEVMSGLSFSWISLIFDLFYVGLAIFLLRPSKCKQVYENLCFADEKTEIPPLS
;
A
#
# COMPACT_ATOMS: atom_id res chain seq x y z
N MET A 1 7.11 29.57 -4.86
CA MET A 1 7.80 28.39 -5.46
C MET A 1 6.94 27.12 -5.35
N LEU A 2 6.52 26.67 -4.18
CA LEU A 2 5.79 25.41 -3.98
C LEU A 2 4.47 25.30 -4.78
N LYS A 3 3.65 26.38 -4.81
CA LYS A 3 2.40 26.42 -5.60
C LYS A 3 2.67 26.19 -7.10
N LYS A 4 3.77 26.76 -7.65
CA LYS A 4 4.16 26.59 -9.05
C LYS A 4 4.58 25.15 -9.36
N ILE A 5 5.35 24.50 -8.44
CA ILE A 5 5.75 23.10 -8.57
C ILE A 5 4.52 22.20 -8.55
N ARG A 6 3.60 22.37 -7.59
CA ARG A 6 2.33 21.61 -7.54
C ARG A 6 1.53 21.76 -8.82
N SER A 7 1.40 22.98 -9.34
CA SER A 7 0.68 23.24 -10.59
C SER A 7 1.28 22.47 -11.76
N LEU A 8 2.61 22.48 -11.91
CA LEU A 8 3.32 21.74 -12.95
C LEU A 8 3.11 20.21 -12.81
N VAL A 9 3.22 19.68 -11.60
CA VAL A 9 2.98 18.25 -11.31
C VAL A 9 1.56 17.85 -11.68
N TYR A 10 0.55 18.65 -11.32
CA TYR A 10 -0.84 18.33 -11.65
C TYR A 10 -1.13 18.49 -13.15
N GLN A 11 -0.47 19.40 -13.82
CA GLN A 11 -0.59 19.58 -15.27
C GLN A 11 -0.04 18.36 -16.03
N HIS A 12 1.05 17.76 -15.53
CA HIS A 12 1.72 16.58 -16.10
C HIS A 12 1.58 15.36 -15.18
N ALA A 13 0.36 15.10 -14.67
CA ALA A 13 0.12 14.18 -13.57
C ALA A 13 0.75 12.77 -13.76
N ILE A 14 0.57 12.12 -14.91
CA ILE A 14 1.08 10.77 -15.15
C ILE A 14 2.61 10.73 -15.18
N PRO A 15 3.32 11.47 -16.07
CA PRO A 15 4.78 11.43 -16.07
C PRO A 15 5.38 11.94 -14.75
N ALA A 16 4.79 12.96 -14.14
CA ALA A 16 5.24 13.43 -12.83
C ALA A 16 5.12 12.36 -11.74
N THR A 17 4.05 11.58 -11.76
CA THR A 17 3.86 10.47 -10.81
C THR A 17 4.96 9.41 -10.95
N PHE A 18 5.33 9.02 -12.17
CA PHE A 18 6.43 8.09 -12.41
C PHE A 18 7.79 8.65 -11.98
N ILE A 19 8.07 9.93 -12.26
CA ILE A 19 9.32 10.57 -11.83
C ILE A 19 9.40 10.62 -10.31
N ILE A 20 8.31 11.03 -9.63
CA ILE A 20 8.26 11.09 -8.17
C ILE A 20 8.43 9.68 -7.59
N PHE A 21 7.78 8.67 -8.17
CA PHE A 21 7.93 7.28 -7.77
C PHE A 21 9.41 6.84 -7.82
N VAL A 22 10.08 6.98 -8.96
CA VAL A 22 11.49 6.59 -9.11
C VAL A 22 12.39 7.31 -8.11
N LEU A 23 12.19 8.62 -7.92
CA LEU A 23 12.97 9.40 -6.96
C LEU A 23 12.75 8.90 -5.52
N LEU A 24 11.51 8.57 -5.15
CA LEU A 24 11.18 8.03 -3.83
C LEU A 24 11.81 6.66 -3.60
N GLU A 25 11.74 5.75 -4.59
CA GLU A 25 12.35 4.43 -4.49
C GLU A 25 13.88 4.54 -4.29
N VAL A 26 14.54 5.42 -5.04
CA VAL A 26 15.98 5.66 -4.88
C VAL A 26 16.31 6.22 -3.48
N ILE A 27 15.53 7.19 -3.00
CA ILE A 27 15.75 7.80 -1.69
C ILE A 27 15.50 6.79 -0.57
N LEU A 28 14.36 6.08 -0.59
CA LEU A 28 13.98 5.14 0.47
C LEU A 28 14.91 3.92 0.50
N SER A 29 15.25 3.36 -0.67
CA SER A 29 16.22 2.26 -0.75
C SER A 29 17.61 2.70 -0.30
N GLY A 30 18.04 3.91 -0.67
CA GLY A 30 19.30 4.50 -0.21
C GLY A 30 19.33 4.69 1.30
N LEU A 31 18.26 5.23 1.89
CA LEU A 31 18.12 5.35 3.36
C LEU A 31 18.12 3.98 4.03
N GLY A 32 17.39 3.00 3.50
CA GLY A 32 17.36 1.64 4.03
C GLY A 32 18.76 1.01 4.06
N LYS A 33 19.53 1.15 2.99
CA LYS A 33 20.93 0.70 2.95
C LYS A 33 21.82 1.46 3.94
N LEU A 34 21.67 2.78 4.04
CA LEU A 34 22.42 3.57 5.02
C LEU A 34 22.09 3.12 6.45
N PHE A 35 20.83 2.91 6.77
CA PHE A 35 20.39 2.47 8.10
C PHE A 35 20.87 1.05 8.42
N SER A 36 21.01 0.17 7.42
CA SER A 36 21.54 -1.18 7.62
C SER A 36 23.01 -1.20 8.07
N LEU A 37 23.75 -0.10 7.86
CA LEU A 37 25.13 0.08 8.31
C LEU A 37 25.24 0.56 9.77
N LEU A 38 24.13 1.03 10.36
CA LEU A 38 24.11 1.49 11.74
C LEU A 38 24.14 0.32 12.73
N PRO A 39 24.59 0.54 13.97
CA PRO A 39 24.57 -0.48 15.01
C PRO A 39 23.17 -1.08 15.18
N LYS A 40 23.08 -2.41 15.29
CA LYS A 40 21.82 -3.14 15.49
C LYS A 40 21.27 -2.98 16.93
N HIS A 41 21.30 -1.77 17.43
CA HIS A 41 20.68 -1.42 18.71
C HIS A 41 19.21 -1.11 18.46
N LEU A 42 18.31 -1.73 19.21
CA LEU A 42 16.87 -1.68 18.99
C LEU A 42 16.32 -0.24 18.91
N LEU A 43 16.78 0.66 19.80
CA LEU A 43 16.38 2.07 19.79
C LEU A 43 16.76 2.78 18.48
N ILE A 44 17.97 2.50 17.96
CA ILE A 44 18.42 3.08 16.68
C ILE A 44 17.52 2.59 15.54
N GLN A 45 17.17 1.31 15.54
CA GLN A 45 16.28 0.75 14.53
C GLN A 45 14.87 1.37 14.58
N TYR A 46 14.29 1.57 15.79
CA TYR A 46 13.02 2.31 15.93
C TYR A 46 13.11 3.74 15.37
N LEU A 47 14.20 4.46 15.64
CA LEU A 47 14.40 5.82 15.13
C LEU A 47 14.51 5.83 13.59
N CYS A 48 15.19 4.86 13.00
CA CYS A 48 15.27 4.70 11.54
C CYS A 48 13.90 4.47 10.92
N GLU A 49 13.09 3.57 11.48
CA GLU A 49 11.72 3.33 10.99
C GLU A 49 10.83 4.57 11.11
N ILE A 50 10.93 5.32 12.21
CA ILE A 50 10.20 6.59 12.36
C ILE A 50 10.57 7.59 11.25
N ILE A 51 11.86 7.70 10.89
CA ILE A 51 12.31 8.58 9.80
C ILE A 51 11.70 8.13 8.47
N LEU A 52 11.69 6.81 8.20
CA LEU A 52 11.09 6.23 6.99
C LEU A 52 9.58 6.46 6.90
N ILE A 53 8.88 6.58 8.03
CA ILE A 53 7.45 6.91 8.09
C ILE A 53 7.21 8.41 7.88
N ILE A 54 8.00 9.27 8.52
CA ILE A 54 7.79 10.73 8.48
C ILE A 54 7.92 11.27 7.05
N LEU A 55 8.87 10.79 6.26
CA LEU A 55 9.11 11.29 4.91
C LEU A 55 7.88 11.15 3.99
N PRO A 56 7.23 9.97 3.84
CA PRO A 56 6.01 9.82 3.06
C PRO A 56 4.82 10.64 3.60
N VAL A 57 4.67 10.71 4.92
CA VAL A 57 3.62 11.55 5.52
C VAL A 57 3.84 13.02 5.16
N ALA A 58 5.07 13.52 5.23
CA ALA A 58 5.41 14.90 4.84
C ALA A 58 5.09 15.17 3.36
N LEU A 59 5.25 14.19 2.47
CA LEU A 59 4.89 14.31 1.05
C LEU A 59 3.38 14.57 0.85
N VAL A 60 2.52 13.93 1.62
CA VAL A 60 1.06 14.17 1.56
C VAL A 60 0.76 15.64 1.83
N PHE A 61 1.43 16.24 2.83
CA PHE A 61 1.29 17.67 3.12
C PHE A 61 1.96 18.54 2.05
N LEU A 62 3.13 18.12 1.57
CA LEU A 62 3.86 18.82 0.51
C LEU A 62 3.02 18.98 -0.76
N PHE A 63 2.25 17.96 -1.14
CA PHE A 63 1.34 18.01 -2.30
C PHE A 63 -0.05 18.53 -1.98
N GLY A 64 -0.34 18.91 -0.73
CA GLY A 64 -1.61 19.55 -0.35
C GLY A 64 -2.79 18.57 -0.20
N PHE A 65 -2.50 17.30 0.09
CA PHE A 65 -3.51 16.25 0.28
C PHE A 65 -3.78 15.91 1.75
N SER A 66 -3.47 16.81 2.70
CA SER A 66 -3.62 16.58 4.15
C SER A 66 -5.05 16.22 4.57
N ARG A 67 -6.08 16.61 3.81
CA ARG A 67 -7.48 16.21 4.05
C ARG A 67 -7.69 14.69 3.99
N THR A 68 -6.79 13.94 3.34
CA THR A 68 -6.80 12.46 3.31
C THR A 68 -6.84 11.85 4.72
N PHE A 69 -6.18 12.46 5.70
CA PHE A 69 -6.16 11.98 7.08
C PHE A 69 -7.45 12.27 7.87
N LYS A 70 -8.29 13.19 7.40
CA LYS A 70 -9.50 13.65 8.08
C LYS A 70 -10.79 13.20 7.37
N LYS A 71 -10.71 12.94 6.08
CA LYS A 71 -11.86 12.60 5.23
C LYS A 71 -11.98 11.08 5.10
N GLY A 72 -13.20 10.62 4.85
CA GLY A 72 -13.47 9.24 4.50
C GLY A 72 -14.25 8.46 5.56
N HIS A 73 -14.71 7.30 5.13
CA HIS A 73 -15.58 6.40 5.90
C HIS A 73 -14.82 5.12 6.27
N PHE A 74 -14.20 5.10 7.44
CA PHE A 74 -13.35 4.02 7.90
C PHE A 74 -14.03 2.64 7.82
N PHE A 75 -15.17 2.48 8.48
CA PHE A 75 -15.89 1.19 8.49
C PHE A 75 -16.39 0.76 7.12
N ARG A 76 -16.72 1.72 6.24
CA ARG A 76 -17.06 1.41 4.85
C ARG A 76 -15.85 0.90 4.08
N GLY A 77 -14.65 1.45 4.32
CA GLY A 77 -13.41 0.96 3.76
C GLY A 77 -13.11 -0.48 4.19
N LEU A 78 -13.27 -0.79 5.48
CA LEU A 78 -13.12 -2.15 6.00
C LEU A 78 -14.13 -3.12 5.37
N LEU A 79 -15.41 -2.70 5.25
CA LEU A 79 -16.44 -3.53 4.62
C LEU A 79 -16.11 -3.86 3.16
N TYR A 80 -15.55 -2.90 2.41
CA TYR A 80 -15.12 -3.13 1.02
C TYR A 80 -13.91 -4.08 0.93
N CYS A 81 -13.08 -4.14 1.95
CA CYS A 81 -11.96 -5.07 2.05
C CYS A 81 -12.30 -6.37 2.79
N LEU A 82 -13.55 -6.58 3.21
CA LEU A 82 -13.92 -7.72 4.05
C LEU A 82 -13.47 -9.09 3.48
N PRO A 83 -13.62 -9.40 2.18
CA PRO A 83 -13.13 -10.67 1.65
C PRO A 83 -11.61 -10.85 1.82
N LEU A 84 -10.82 -9.78 1.60
CA LEU A 84 -9.38 -9.81 1.81
C LEU A 84 -9.06 -10.00 3.31
N ILE A 85 -9.72 -9.26 4.20
CA ILE A 85 -9.56 -9.39 5.67
C ILE A 85 -9.80 -10.83 6.11
N VAL A 86 -10.90 -11.44 5.64
CA VAL A 86 -11.23 -12.83 5.98
C VAL A 86 -10.13 -13.80 5.56
N VAL A 87 -9.60 -13.66 4.33
CA VAL A 87 -8.49 -14.49 3.84
C VAL A 87 -7.25 -14.33 4.72
N GLN A 88 -6.88 -13.10 5.10
CA GLN A 88 -5.70 -12.86 5.94
C GLN A 88 -5.88 -13.40 7.37
N VAL A 89 -7.08 -13.25 7.94
CA VAL A 89 -7.38 -13.80 9.27
C VAL A 89 -7.32 -15.34 9.25
N ILE A 90 -7.87 -15.97 8.21
CA ILE A 90 -7.78 -17.46 8.05
C ILE A 90 -6.31 -17.87 7.90
N ALA A 91 -5.51 -17.16 7.12
CA ALA A 91 -4.08 -17.45 6.96
C ALA A 91 -3.33 -17.39 8.31
N LEU A 92 -3.61 -16.37 9.13
CA LEU A 92 -3.04 -16.26 10.49
C LEU A 92 -3.51 -17.36 11.41
N ILE A 93 -4.79 -17.73 11.39
CA ILE A 93 -5.31 -18.86 12.18
C ILE A 93 -4.59 -20.14 11.80
N ILE A 94 -4.41 -20.44 10.50
CA ILE A 94 -3.69 -21.62 10.03
C ILE A 94 -2.22 -21.55 10.49
N PHE A 95 -1.57 -20.41 10.37
CA PHE A 95 -0.20 -20.23 10.84
C PHE A 95 -0.05 -20.54 12.33
N PHE A 96 -0.89 -19.94 13.18
CA PHE A 96 -0.81 -20.17 14.63
C PHE A 96 -1.22 -21.59 15.01
N ALA A 97 -2.26 -22.16 14.40
CA ALA A 97 -2.67 -23.55 14.65
C ALA A 97 -1.57 -24.57 14.30
N GLY A 98 -0.77 -24.30 13.27
CA GLY A 98 0.33 -25.17 12.87
C GLY A 98 1.61 -25.01 13.70
N ASN A 99 1.78 -23.89 14.42
CA ASN A 99 3.03 -23.59 15.14
C ASN A 99 2.87 -23.53 16.66
N LEU A 100 1.67 -23.25 17.19
CA LEU A 100 1.42 -23.28 18.64
C LEU A 100 1.48 -24.76 19.13
N GLY A 101 2.34 -24.99 20.12
CA GLY A 101 2.57 -26.35 20.66
C GLY A 101 3.54 -27.19 19.83
N ASN A 102 4.03 -26.72 18.72
CA ASN A 102 5.08 -27.39 17.95
C ASN A 102 6.45 -27.13 18.60
N PRO A 103 7.13 -28.19 19.14
CA PRO A 103 8.43 -28.01 19.78
C PRO A 103 9.55 -27.57 18.82
N GLU A 104 9.36 -27.78 17.52
CA GLU A 104 10.32 -27.36 16.49
C GLU A 104 10.12 -25.89 16.08
N ALA A 105 9.03 -25.23 16.50
CA ALA A 105 8.77 -23.84 16.19
C ALA A 105 9.74 -22.94 16.97
N ASN A 106 10.68 -22.35 16.27
CA ASN A 106 11.68 -21.44 16.84
C ASN A 106 11.13 -20.01 16.90
N TRP A 107 10.38 -19.71 17.96
CA TRP A 107 9.75 -18.39 18.17
C TRP A 107 10.77 -17.31 18.48
N LYS A 108 10.55 -16.11 17.89
CA LYS A 108 11.32 -14.91 18.27
C LYS A 108 10.98 -14.50 19.71
N PRO A 109 11.92 -13.87 20.43
CA PRO A 109 11.63 -13.17 21.68
C PRO A 109 10.55 -12.11 21.48
N TRP A 110 9.64 -11.96 22.46
CA TRP A 110 8.48 -11.08 22.38
C TRP A 110 8.81 -9.61 22.00
N TYR A 111 9.94 -9.07 22.46
CA TYR A 111 10.36 -7.70 22.17
C TYR A 111 10.78 -7.52 20.70
N LEU A 112 11.30 -8.56 20.05
CA LEU A 112 11.57 -8.54 18.61
C LEU A 112 10.27 -8.64 17.81
N ILE A 113 9.30 -9.46 18.26
CA ILE A 113 7.97 -9.53 17.64
C ILE A 113 7.30 -8.15 17.67
N ILE A 114 7.36 -7.45 18.81
CA ILE A 114 6.83 -6.07 18.91
C ILE A 114 7.53 -5.13 17.93
N PHE A 115 8.86 -5.23 17.80
CA PHE A 115 9.61 -4.42 16.83
C PHE A 115 9.18 -4.74 15.39
N GLU A 116 9.08 -6.00 15.01
CA GLU A 116 8.62 -6.41 13.67
C GLU A 116 7.21 -5.88 13.38
N LEU A 117 6.27 -6.03 14.33
CA LEU A 117 4.91 -5.49 14.18
C LEU A 117 4.91 -3.96 14.02
N PHE A 118 5.75 -3.25 14.77
CA PHE A 118 5.93 -1.80 14.61
C PHE A 118 6.44 -1.46 13.20
N THR A 119 7.44 -2.18 12.71
CA THR A 119 7.99 -2.01 11.36
C THR A 119 6.92 -2.25 10.29
N ILE A 120 6.13 -3.33 10.40
CA ILE A 120 5.06 -3.64 9.43
C ILE A 120 3.95 -2.60 9.45
N ILE A 121 3.55 -2.09 10.61
CA ILE A 121 2.63 -0.94 10.71
C ILE A 121 3.24 0.28 9.99
N GLY A 122 4.53 0.53 10.19
CA GLY A 122 5.28 1.59 9.52
C GLY A 122 5.29 1.44 8.00
N VAL A 123 5.45 0.21 7.49
CA VAL A 123 5.35 -0.12 6.06
C VAL A 123 3.96 0.25 5.53
N GLY A 124 2.89 -0.22 6.18
CA GLY A 124 1.52 0.11 5.79
C GLY A 124 1.25 1.62 5.74
N ILE A 125 1.71 2.38 6.76
CA ILE A 125 1.58 3.85 6.76
C ILE A 125 2.36 4.47 5.60
N ARG A 126 3.62 4.10 5.43
CA ARG A 126 4.54 4.61 4.40
C ARG A 126 3.98 4.38 3.01
N GLU A 127 3.60 3.16 2.71
CA GLU A 127 3.16 2.79 1.38
C GLU A 127 1.79 3.40 1.04
N GLU A 128 0.83 3.39 1.94
CA GLU A 128 -0.46 4.04 1.69
C GLU A 128 -0.32 5.57 1.55
N CYS A 129 0.58 6.21 2.30
CA CYS A 129 0.86 7.64 2.14
C CYS A 129 1.52 7.95 0.78
N ILE A 130 2.42 7.10 0.29
CA ILE A 130 3.04 7.27 -1.04
C ILE A 130 2.01 7.00 -2.13
N TYR A 131 1.46 5.78 -2.17
CA TYR A 131 0.76 5.29 -3.35
C TYR A 131 -0.67 5.82 -3.45
N ARG A 132 -1.41 5.92 -2.33
CA ARG A 132 -2.81 6.37 -2.33
C ARG A 132 -2.93 7.85 -2.01
N ALA A 133 -2.37 8.28 -0.87
CA ALA A 133 -2.52 9.65 -0.43
C ALA A 133 -1.71 10.66 -1.28
N THR A 134 -0.64 10.24 -1.96
CA THR A 134 0.17 11.13 -2.81
C THR A 134 0.01 10.81 -4.28
N LEU A 135 0.57 9.69 -4.77
CA LEU A 135 0.70 9.43 -6.21
C LEU A 135 -0.66 9.24 -6.89
N GLN A 136 -1.54 8.43 -6.31
CA GLN A 136 -2.89 8.24 -6.84
C GLN A 136 -3.70 9.54 -6.82
N ASN A 137 -3.58 10.38 -5.78
CA ASN A 137 -4.25 11.67 -5.71
C ASN A 137 -3.72 12.68 -6.74
N ILE A 138 -2.43 12.64 -7.09
CA ILE A 138 -1.87 13.46 -8.19
C ILE A 138 -2.58 13.11 -9.50
N VAL A 139 -2.70 11.82 -9.82
CA VAL A 139 -3.39 11.35 -11.04
C VAL A 139 -4.87 11.66 -10.97
N ALA A 140 -5.53 11.40 -9.82
CA ALA A 140 -6.94 11.65 -9.61
C ALA A 140 -7.33 13.12 -9.82
N LYS A 141 -6.50 14.05 -9.34
CA LYS A 141 -6.77 15.48 -9.45
C LYS A 141 -6.92 15.97 -10.89
N LYS A 142 -6.21 15.32 -11.82
CA LYS A 142 -6.32 15.62 -13.24
C LYS A 142 -7.38 14.79 -13.96
N HIS A 143 -7.43 13.49 -13.67
CA HIS A 143 -8.13 12.51 -14.50
C HIS A 143 -9.46 12.01 -13.93
N ALA A 144 -9.68 11.99 -12.59
CA ALA A 144 -10.86 11.40 -11.98
C ALA A 144 -12.16 12.21 -12.18
N LYS A 145 -12.34 12.80 -13.37
CA LYS A 145 -13.52 13.58 -13.77
C LYS A 145 -14.49 12.79 -14.66
N SER A 146 -14.16 11.56 -14.97
CA SER A 146 -14.95 10.64 -15.79
C SER A 146 -14.72 9.19 -15.34
N VAL A 147 -15.58 8.27 -15.74
CA VAL A 147 -15.42 6.83 -15.47
C VAL A 147 -14.07 6.34 -15.97
N LYS A 148 -13.67 6.70 -17.19
CA LYS A 148 -12.37 6.35 -17.77
C LYS A 148 -11.22 6.95 -16.94
N GLY A 149 -11.33 8.19 -16.50
CA GLY A 149 -10.31 8.86 -15.69
C GLY A 149 -10.15 8.25 -14.30
N ILE A 150 -11.23 7.76 -13.69
CA ILE A 150 -11.20 6.99 -12.43
C ILE A 150 -10.38 5.71 -12.63
N TRP A 151 -10.65 4.95 -13.70
CA TRP A 151 -9.90 3.72 -14.00
C TRP A 151 -8.43 3.99 -14.33
N ILE A 152 -8.12 5.04 -15.09
CA ILE A 152 -6.72 5.48 -15.33
C ILE A 152 -6.02 5.72 -13.99
N THR A 153 -6.69 6.39 -13.06
CA THR A 153 -6.16 6.68 -11.73
C THR A 153 -5.84 5.40 -10.95
N VAL A 154 -6.76 4.45 -10.94
CA VAL A 154 -6.59 3.18 -10.21
C VAL A 154 -5.50 2.32 -10.85
N ILE A 155 -5.51 2.17 -12.18
CA ILE A 155 -4.56 1.31 -12.89
C ILE A 155 -3.13 1.85 -12.73
N ILE A 156 -2.92 3.16 -12.93
CA ILE A 156 -1.57 3.75 -12.76
C ILE A 156 -1.09 3.60 -11.32
N GLY A 157 -1.94 3.88 -10.33
CA GLY A 157 -1.60 3.69 -8.92
C GLY A 157 -1.25 2.23 -8.58
N ALA A 158 -2.00 1.27 -9.13
CA ALA A 158 -1.78 -0.15 -8.92
C ALA A 158 -0.49 -0.66 -9.58
N VAL A 159 -0.21 -0.24 -10.82
CA VAL A 159 1.02 -0.62 -11.54
C VAL A 159 2.25 -0.08 -10.81
N ILE A 160 2.22 1.19 -10.39
CA ILE A 160 3.32 1.79 -9.63
C ILE A 160 3.51 1.07 -8.28
N PHE A 161 2.41 0.72 -7.60
CA PHE A 161 2.45 -0.05 -6.37
C PHE A 161 3.04 -1.45 -6.55
N GLY A 162 2.72 -2.15 -7.64
CA GLY A 162 3.38 -3.41 -7.96
C GLY A 162 4.87 -3.24 -8.25
N LEU A 163 5.22 -2.22 -9.05
CA LEU A 163 6.61 -1.98 -9.48
C LEU A 163 7.55 -1.61 -8.33
N CYS A 164 7.07 -1.07 -7.22
CA CYS A 164 7.94 -0.78 -6.06
C CYS A 164 8.62 -2.04 -5.51
N HIS A 165 8.00 -3.20 -5.64
CA HIS A 165 8.54 -4.47 -5.17
C HIS A 165 9.72 -5.00 -6.02
N VAL A 166 9.97 -4.40 -7.20
CA VAL A 166 11.16 -4.73 -8.02
C VAL A 166 12.44 -4.43 -7.24
N SER A 167 12.43 -3.43 -6.36
CA SER A 167 13.56 -3.08 -5.51
C SER A 167 14.00 -4.22 -4.58
N ASN A 168 13.15 -5.20 -4.30
CA ASN A 168 13.47 -6.37 -3.46
C ASN A 168 14.60 -7.24 -4.05
N ILE A 169 14.87 -7.15 -5.37
CA ILE A 169 16.04 -7.78 -5.99
C ILE A 169 17.34 -7.26 -5.35
N PHE A 170 17.40 -5.99 -4.96
CA PHE A 170 18.59 -5.39 -4.33
C PHE A 170 18.76 -5.79 -2.86
N PHE A 171 17.80 -6.54 -2.30
CA PHE A 171 17.81 -7.11 -0.95
C PHE A 171 17.86 -8.65 -0.97
N ASP A 172 18.44 -9.23 -2.02
CA ASP A 172 18.70 -10.66 -2.21
C ASP A 172 17.45 -11.54 -2.25
N VAL A 173 16.27 -10.99 -2.53
CA VAL A 173 15.06 -11.78 -2.79
C VAL A 173 15.16 -12.44 -4.16
N ALA A 174 14.88 -13.74 -4.24
CA ALA A 174 14.89 -14.50 -5.49
C ALA A 174 13.94 -13.87 -6.52
N TRP A 175 14.37 -13.76 -7.78
CA TRP A 175 13.63 -13.07 -8.83
C TRP A 175 12.22 -13.63 -9.08
N GLN A 176 12.03 -14.95 -8.87
CA GLN A 176 10.72 -15.59 -8.97
C GLN A 176 9.74 -15.06 -7.91
N GLY A 177 10.23 -14.91 -6.67
CA GLY A 177 9.46 -14.31 -5.58
C GLY A 177 9.12 -12.84 -5.86
N VAL A 178 10.08 -12.09 -6.39
CA VAL A 178 9.87 -10.68 -6.78
C VAL A 178 8.81 -10.56 -7.87
N ILE A 179 8.86 -11.37 -8.94
CA ILE A 179 7.84 -11.34 -10.00
C ILE A 179 6.47 -11.69 -9.43
N LYS A 180 6.39 -12.72 -8.59
CA LYS A 180 5.11 -13.10 -7.94
C LYS A 180 4.58 -11.95 -7.10
N GLN A 181 5.42 -11.29 -6.33
CA GLN A 181 5.05 -10.17 -5.49
C GLN A 181 4.58 -8.96 -6.33
N VAL A 182 5.31 -8.59 -7.38
CA VAL A 182 4.94 -7.50 -8.31
C VAL A 182 3.55 -7.73 -8.89
N ILE A 183 3.27 -8.94 -9.36
CA ILE A 183 1.98 -9.28 -9.96
C ILE A 183 0.87 -9.21 -8.91
N SER A 184 1.00 -9.91 -7.79
CA SER A 184 -0.03 -9.92 -6.74
C SER A 184 -0.24 -8.55 -6.12
N ALA A 185 0.83 -7.77 -5.87
CA ALA A 185 0.73 -6.41 -5.37
C ALA A 185 0.02 -5.49 -6.38
N THR A 186 0.22 -5.68 -7.69
CA THR A 186 -0.54 -4.93 -8.70
C THR A 186 -2.04 -5.23 -8.60
N PHE A 187 -2.44 -6.50 -8.51
CA PHE A 187 -3.85 -6.89 -8.39
C PHE A 187 -4.50 -6.37 -7.10
N VAL A 188 -3.83 -6.54 -5.95
CA VAL A 188 -4.27 -5.97 -4.67
C VAL A 188 -4.27 -4.44 -4.74
N GLY A 189 -3.31 -3.85 -5.45
CA GLY A 189 -3.22 -2.42 -5.71
C GLY A 189 -4.44 -1.85 -6.43
N VAL A 190 -5.03 -2.62 -7.36
CA VAL A 190 -6.30 -2.26 -8.03
C VAL A 190 -7.44 -2.22 -7.00
N LEU A 191 -7.56 -3.22 -6.13
CA LEU A 191 -8.57 -3.22 -5.06
C LEU A 191 -8.37 -2.03 -4.10
N PHE A 192 -7.16 -1.83 -3.59
CA PHE A 192 -6.87 -0.76 -2.64
C PHE A 192 -7.13 0.63 -3.25
N GLY A 193 -6.74 0.82 -4.53
CA GLY A 193 -7.05 2.06 -5.25
C GLY A 193 -8.54 2.31 -5.39
N ALA A 194 -9.32 1.26 -5.70
CA ALA A 194 -10.78 1.32 -5.79
C ALA A 194 -11.42 1.61 -4.42
N VAL A 195 -10.98 0.91 -3.37
CA VAL A 195 -11.47 1.10 -2.00
C VAL A 195 -11.17 2.51 -1.51
N TYR A 196 -9.95 3.02 -1.77
CA TYR A 196 -9.58 4.39 -1.42
C TYR A 196 -10.54 5.41 -2.04
N LEU A 197 -10.77 5.32 -3.34
CA LEU A 197 -11.67 6.24 -4.03
C LEU A 197 -13.13 6.11 -3.57
N ARG A 198 -13.56 4.90 -3.20
CA ARG A 198 -14.95 4.63 -2.78
C ARG A 198 -15.24 4.95 -1.33
N SER A 199 -14.27 4.81 -0.44
CA SER A 199 -14.42 5.09 0.99
C SER A 199 -13.85 6.45 1.39
N GLY A 200 -12.86 6.95 0.67
CA GLY A 200 -12.06 8.13 1.02
C GLY A 200 -11.15 7.90 2.24
N SER A 201 -11.11 6.69 2.80
CA SER A 201 -10.42 6.43 4.06
C SER A 201 -9.04 5.80 3.84
N ILE A 202 -8.00 6.56 4.13
CA ILE A 202 -6.62 6.05 4.15
C ILE A 202 -6.39 5.11 5.35
N TRP A 203 -7.03 5.37 6.49
CA TRP A 203 -6.84 4.59 7.70
C TRP A 203 -7.35 3.16 7.58
N ALA A 204 -8.46 2.96 6.86
CA ALA A 204 -8.94 1.61 6.57
C ALA A 204 -7.94 0.83 5.73
N LEU A 205 -7.33 1.48 4.74
CA LEU A 205 -6.31 0.84 3.90
C LEU A 205 -5.03 0.55 4.67
N ILE A 206 -4.53 1.50 5.49
CA ILE A 206 -3.35 1.26 6.34
C ILE A 206 -3.57 0.02 7.21
N LEU A 207 -4.73 -0.11 7.86
CA LEU A 207 -5.04 -1.27 8.70
C LEU A 207 -5.09 -2.57 7.88
N VAL A 208 -5.77 -2.58 6.73
CA VAL A 208 -5.91 -3.79 5.90
C VAL A 208 -4.58 -4.16 5.26
N HIS A 209 -3.78 -3.18 4.83
CA HIS A 209 -2.44 -3.40 4.30
C HIS A 209 -1.54 -4.04 5.36
N THR A 210 -1.46 -3.43 6.54
CA THR A 210 -0.72 -3.99 7.69
C THR A 210 -1.15 -5.43 7.99
N LEU A 211 -2.45 -5.73 7.99
CA LEU A 211 -2.95 -7.09 8.21
C LEU A 211 -2.49 -8.05 7.09
N THR A 212 -2.48 -7.58 5.85
CA THR A 212 -2.02 -8.36 4.69
C THR A 212 -0.54 -8.72 4.84
N ASP A 213 0.29 -7.75 5.23
CA ASP A 213 1.72 -7.97 5.43
C ASP A 213 1.99 -8.87 6.65
N VAL A 214 1.27 -8.66 7.76
CA VAL A 214 1.39 -9.54 8.95
C VAL A 214 1.06 -10.99 8.59
N ALA A 215 0.04 -11.23 7.78
CA ALA A 215 -0.32 -12.57 7.36
C ALA A 215 0.71 -13.16 6.36
N GLY A 216 1.15 -12.36 5.39
CA GLY A 216 2.13 -12.76 4.38
C GLY A 216 3.52 -13.04 4.96
N LEU A 217 3.93 -12.28 5.97
CA LEU A 217 5.24 -12.35 6.63
C LEU A 217 5.17 -13.01 8.01
N ALA A 218 4.08 -13.71 8.36
CA ALA A 218 3.90 -14.29 9.70
C ALA A 218 5.10 -15.16 10.14
N ARG A 219 5.68 -15.94 9.23
CA ARG A 219 6.85 -16.77 9.54
C ARG A 219 8.06 -15.96 9.97
N SER A 220 8.35 -14.85 9.29
CA SER A 220 9.49 -14.00 9.64
C SER A 220 9.19 -13.06 10.81
N ILE A 221 7.96 -12.65 11.03
CA ILE A 221 7.57 -11.82 12.18
C ILE A 221 7.65 -12.61 13.48
N PHE A 222 7.08 -13.80 13.51
CA PHE A 222 6.91 -14.59 14.74
C PHE A 222 7.99 -15.64 14.97
N LEU A 223 8.62 -16.16 13.91
CA LEU A 223 9.64 -17.21 14.00
C LEU A 223 11.02 -16.64 13.57
N ASN A 224 12.11 -17.33 13.98
CA ASN A 224 13.47 -16.99 13.57
C ASN A 224 13.76 -17.43 12.12
N VAL A 225 12.97 -16.90 11.18
CA VAL A 225 13.11 -17.05 9.73
C VAL A 225 13.36 -15.65 9.14
N LYS A 226 14.20 -15.54 8.13
CA LYS A 226 14.49 -14.25 7.49
C LYS A 226 13.40 -13.88 6.49
N ASP A 227 13.09 -12.59 6.37
CA ASP A 227 12.13 -12.08 5.38
C ASP A 227 12.51 -12.51 3.95
N VAL A 228 13.79 -12.45 3.61
CA VAL A 228 14.27 -12.86 2.29
C VAL A 228 13.94 -14.32 1.94
N GLU A 229 13.94 -15.21 2.94
CA GLU A 229 13.56 -16.61 2.74
C GLU A 229 12.06 -16.76 2.49
N VAL A 230 11.23 -16.03 3.25
CA VAL A 230 9.77 -16.03 3.08
C VAL A 230 9.41 -15.47 1.72
N MET A 231 9.97 -14.32 1.34
CA MET A 231 9.67 -13.62 0.09
C MET A 231 10.22 -14.40 -1.13
N SER A 232 11.39 -15.01 -1.03
CA SER A 232 11.96 -15.85 -2.09
C SER A 232 11.17 -17.15 -2.30
N GLY A 233 10.48 -17.64 -1.27
CA GLY A 233 9.61 -18.80 -1.33
C GLY A 233 8.25 -18.55 -1.99
N LEU A 234 7.91 -17.31 -2.33
CA LEU A 234 6.66 -17.00 -3.02
C LEU A 234 6.63 -17.66 -4.40
N SER A 235 5.57 -18.37 -4.68
CA SER A 235 5.37 -19.09 -5.94
C SER A 235 4.00 -18.82 -6.54
N PHE A 236 3.89 -19.00 -7.85
CA PHE A 236 2.60 -18.96 -8.52
C PHE A 236 1.78 -20.19 -8.19
N SER A 237 0.49 -19.97 -7.92
CA SER A 237 -0.49 -21.05 -7.82
C SER A 237 -1.79 -20.59 -8.48
N TRP A 238 -2.57 -21.54 -8.99
CA TRP A 238 -3.89 -21.22 -9.56
C TRP A 238 -4.82 -20.61 -8.51
N ILE A 239 -4.70 -21.06 -7.24
CA ILE A 239 -5.48 -20.51 -6.13
C ILE A 239 -5.12 -19.04 -5.91
N SER A 240 -3.83 -18.67 -5.87
CA SER A 240 -3.44 -17.27 -5.71
C SER A 240 -3.94 -16.40 -6.88
N LEU A 241 -3.87 -16.90 -8.10
CA LEU A 241 -4.37 -16.18 -9.27
C LEU A 241 -5.91 -15.96 -9.21
N ILE A 242 -6.66 -16.97 -8.75
CA ILE A 242 -8.12 -16.83 -8.56
C ILE A 242 -8.42 -15.70 -7.56
N PHE A 243 -7.72 -15.64 -6.42
CA PHE A 243 -7.88 -14.53 -5.48
C PHE A 243 -7.48 -13.18 -6.06
N ASP A 244 -6.36 -13.12 -6.78
CA ASP A 244 -5.90 -11.91 -7.44
C ASP A 244 -6.98 -11.38 -8.44
N LEU A 245 -7.55 -12.26 -9.27
CA LEU A 245 -8.64 -11.90 -10.20
C LEU A 245 -9.94 -11.53 -9.48
N PHE A 246 -10.26 -12.20 -8.38
CA PHE A 246 -11.43 -11.85 -7.55
C PHE A 246 -11.32 -10.43 -6.99
N TYR A 247 -10.13 -9.98 -6.55
CA TYR A 247 -9.94 -8.61 -6.07
C TYR A 247 -10.15 -7.57 -7.17
N VAL A 248 -9.76 -7.87 -8.41
CA VAL A 248 -10.07 -7.01 -9.56
C VAL A 248 -11.58 -6.98 -9.83
N GLY A 249 -12.26 -8.14 -9.79
CA GLY A 249 -13.72 -8.21 -9.92
C GLY A 249 -14.43 -7.35 -8.86
N LEU A 250 -13.96 -7.39 -7.61
CA LEU A 250 -14.48 -6.55 -6.53
C LEU A 250 -14.24 -5.06 -6.81
N ALA A 251 -13.06 -4.70 -7.31
CA ALA A 251 -12.76 -3.32 -7.69
C ALA A 251 -13.69 -2.82 -8.82
N ILE A 252 -13.98 -3.66 -9.82
CA ILE A 252 -14.94 -3.37 -10.89
C ILE A 252 -16.33 -3.11 -10.29
N PHE A 253 -16.78 -3.95 -9.38
CA PHE A 253 -18.05 -3.76 -8.69
C PHE A 253 -18.09 -2.45 -7.89
N LEU A 254 -17.02 -2.11 -7.19
CA LEU A 254 -16.90 -0.87 -6.39
C LEU A 254 -16.93 0.39 -7.26
N LEU A 255 -16.31 0.36 -8.45
CA LEU A 255 -16.15 1.51 -9.33
C LEU A 255 -17.15 1.51 -10.50
N ARG A 256 -18.23 0.72 -10.41
CA ARG A 256 -19.27 0.73 -11.43
C ARG A 256 -19.83 2.15 -11.69
N PRO A 257 -20.25 2.50 -12.91
CA PRO A 257 -20.61 3.88 -13.30
C PRO A 257 -21.60 4.56 -12.36
N SER A 258 -22.58 3.82 -11.83
CA SER A 258 -23.57 4.36 -10.85
C SER A 258 -22.96 4.85 -9.53
N LYS A 259 -21.68 4.59 -9.28
CA LYS A 259 -20.96 4.99 -8.06
C LYS A 259 -19.91 6.08 -8.27
N CYS A 260 -19.70 6.52 -9.51
CA CYS A 260 -18.70 7.55 -9.81
C CYS A 260 -18.95 8.88 -9.09
N LYS A 261 -20.22 9.27 -8.88
CA LYS A 261 -20.55 10.44 -8.08
C LYS A 261 -19.97 10.35 -6.66
N GLN A 262 -20.16 9.21 -5.97
CA GLN A 262 -19.61 8.99 -4.64
C GLN A 262 -18.07 8.96 -4.63
N VAL A 263 -17.44 8.46 -5.69
CA VAL A 263 -15.98 8.51 -5.85
C VAL A 263 -15.53 9.97 -5.85
N TYR A 264 -16.16 10.81 -6.66
CA TYR A 264 -15.81 12.24 -6.74
C TYR A 264 -15.98 12.96 -5.40
N GLU A 265 -17.10 12.75 -4.71
CA GLU A 265 -17.38 13.33 -3.39
C GLU A 265 -16.34 12.94 -2.32
N ASN A 266 -15.75 11.75 -2.44
CA ASN A 266 -14.76 11.22 -1.50
C ASN A 266 -13.33 11.72 -1.78
N LEU A 267 -13.05 12.33 -2.93
CA LEU A 267 -11.71 12.85 -3.21
C LEU A 267 -11.31 13.91 -2.18
N CYS A 268 -10.10 13.79 -1.66
CA CYS A 268 -9.61 14.68 -0.59
C CYS A 268 -9.49 16.15 -1.01
N PHE A 269 -9.49 16.43 -2.31
CA PHE A 269 -9.40 17.76 -2.92
C PHE A 269 -10.71 18.24 -3.54
N ALA A 270 -11.80 17.44 -3.46
CA ALA A 270 -13.12 17.90 -3.87
C ALA A 270 -13.63 18.96 -2.90
N ASP A 271 -13.87 20.16 -3.38
CA ASP A 271 -14.49 21.22 -2.61
C ASP A 271 -16.01 21.00 -2.58
N GLU A 272 -16.65 21.30 -1.44
CA GLU A 272 -18.12 21.19 -1.27
C GLU A 272 -18.91 22.05 -2.24
N LYS A 273 -18.25 23.05 -2.86
CA LYS A 273 -18.83 24.00 -3.82
C LYS A 273 -18.56 23.67 -5.29
N THR A 274 -17.78 22.62 -5.57
CA THR A 274 -17.48 22.26 -6.96
C THR A 274 -18.66 21.48 -7.53
N GLU A 275 -19.35 22.03 -8.53
CA GLU A 275 -20.35 21.29 -9.29
C GLU A 275 -19.72 20.00 -9.83
N ILE A 276 -20.38 18.87 -9.57
CA ILE A 276 -19.93 17.58 -10.07
C ILE A 276 -20.11 17.62 -11.59
N PRO A 277 -19.03 17.54 -12.38
CA PRO A 277 -19.17 17.55 -13.82
C PRO A 277 -20.05 16.37 -14.26
N PRO A 278 -20.89 16.54 -15.30
CA PRO A 278 -21.64 15.41 -15.85
C PRO A 278 -20.66 14.32 -16.20
N LEU A 279 -20.82 13.15 -15.57
CA LEU A 279 -19.97 11.98 -15.77
C LEU A 279 -20.38 11.32 -17.09
N SER A 280 -19.82 11.82 -18.20
CA SER A 280 -19.94 11.21 -19.53
C SER A 280 -18.96 10.06 -19.72
#